data_5dfb458c462872a8350c316ef0a48891
#
_entry.id   5dfb458c462872a8350c316ef0a48891
#
_cell.length_a   1.000
_cell.length_b   1.000
_cell.length_c   1.000
_cell.angle_alpha   90.00
_cell.angle_beta   90.00
_cell.angle_gamma   90.00
#
_symmetry.space_group_name_H-M   'P 1'
#
loop_
_entity.id
_entity.type
_entity.pdbx_description
1 polymer ?
#
loop_
_entity_poly.entity_id
_entity_poly.type
_entity_poly.pdbx_seq_one_letter_code
_entity_poly.pdbx_strand_id
1 'polypeptide(L)'
;IDDLDPEDLIKDADTAMYDAKRRGRGRVARFDHDQREAVTRRFVMETALQRAIADDEIDVHLQPVLSVPDGTIAGFEALARWGLVSPTEFVATAEESGLIVPLGARVLDRSLSYLSRLDQHLRSLTPPGSTPPIPMTRIAVNVSGRELVEPTFPERTLATLADHAIAPSRLVLELTESVLIDTSDVVDRSLRVLRDAGVSLVLDDFGTGYSSIAYLRRYPIDGLKLDNSY
;
A
#
# COMPACT_ATOMS: atom_id res chain seq x y z
N ILE A 1 -28.03 -35.60 9.04
CA ILE A 1 -27.42 -35.78 7.72
C ILE A 1 -28.50 -35.78 6.62
N ASP A 2 -29.77 -35.85 6.99
CA ASP A 2 -30.88 -36.14 6.08
C ASP A 2 -31.54 -34.92 5.39
N ASP A 3 -30.94 -33.72 5.46
CA ASP A 3 -31.58 -32.50 4.93
C ASP A 3 -30.60 -31.57 4.14
N LEU A 4 -29.49 -32.12 3.65
CA LEU A 4 -28.56 -31.35 2.83
C LEU A 4 -28.88 -31.53 1.34
N ASP A 5 -29.15 -30.39 0.66
CA ASP A 5 -29.32 -30.36 -0.79
C ASP A 5 -28.03 -30.88 -1.46
N PRO A 6 -28.13 -31.84 -2.41
CA PRO A 6 -26.97 -32.35 -3.15
C PRO A 6 -26.13 -31.24 -3.83
N GLU A 7 -26.79 -30.16 -4.29
CA GLU A 7 -26.09 -29.02 -4.87
C GLU A 7 -25.25 -28.27 -3.83
N ASP A 8 -25.73 -28.17 -2.60
CA ASP A 8 -24.98 -27.53 -1.51
C ASP A 8 -23.76 -28.39 -1.09
N LEU A 9 -23.89 -29.72 -1.07
CA LEU A 9 -22.78 -30.62 -0.81
C LEU A 9 -21.65 -30.48 -1.84
N ILE A 10 -21.99 -30.29 -3.12
CA ILE A 10 -20.99 -30.07 -4.18
C ILE A 10 -20.30 -28.73 -3.99
N LYS A 11 -21.05 -27.66 -3.69
CA LYS A 11 -20.48 -26.33 -3.39
C LYS A 11 -19.56 -26.36 -2.17
N ASP A 12 -19.93 -27.11 -1.16
CA ASP A 12 -19.15 -27.29 0.08
C ASP A 12 -17.84 -28.03 -0.19
N ALA A 13 -17.91 -29.09 -1.01
CA ALA A 13 -16.72 -29.83 -1.43
C ALA A 13 -15.76 -28.95 -2.28
N ASP A 14 -16.29 -28.15 -3.20
CA ASP A 14 -15.49 -27.21 -4.00
C ASP A 14 -14.82 -26.14 -3.13
N THR A 15 -15.53 -25.64 -2.12
CA THR A 15 -14.98 -24.68 -1.15
C THR A 15 -13.83 -25.28 -0.35
N ALA A 16 -14.00 -26.50 0.18
CA ALA A 16 -12.94 -27.21 0.89
C ALA A 16 -11.73 -27.52 0.00
N MET A 17 -11.99 -27.91 -1.25
CA MET A 17 -10.92 -28.15 -2.24
C MET A 17 -10.13 -26.87 -2.53
N TYR A 18 -10.80 -25.74 -2.70
CA TYR A 18 -10.14 -24.44 -2.94
C TYR A 18 -9.26 -24.04 -1.76
N ASP A 19 -9.73 -24.20 -0.53
CA ASP A 19 -8.95 -23.94 0.68
C ASP A 19 -7.72 -24.86 0.81
N ALA A 20 -7.86 -26.15 0.51
CA ALA A 20 -6.74 -27.08 0.46
C ALA A 20 -5.67 -26.67 -0.56
N LYS A 21 -6.08 -26.16 -1.72
CA LYS A 21 -5.16 -25.64 -2.75
C LYS A 21 -4.40 -24.40 -2.28
N ARG A 22 -5.07 -23.47 -1.59
CA ARG A 22 -4.45 -22.24 -1.06
C ARG A 22 -3.43 -22.50 0.04
N ARG A 23 -3.72 -23.41 0.95
CA ARG A 23 -2.83 -23.79 2.07
C ARG A 23 -1.66 -24.69 1.65
N GLY A 24 -1.35 -24.79 0.36
CA GLY A 24 -0.13 -25.43 -0.15
C GLY A 24 -0.32 -26.80 -0.76
N ARG A 25 -1.53 -27.18 -1.20
CA ARG A 25 -1.84 -28.46 -1.88
C ARG A 25 -1.41 -29.73 -1.09
N GLY A 26 -1.78 -30.92 -1.56
CA GLY A 26 -1.36 -32.17 -0.93
C GLY A 26 -1.93 -32.43 0.47
N ARG A 27 -3.03 -31.79 0.86
CA ARG A 27 -3.71 -31.94 2.15
C ARG A 27 -5.21 -32.12 2.00
N VAL A 28 -5.82 -32.73 3.01
CA VAL A 28 -7.27 -32.83 3.13
C VAL A 28 -7.77 -31.61 3.89
N ALA A 29 -8.74 -30.89 3.31
CA ALA A 29 -9.52 -29.89 4.01
C ALA A 29 -10.93 -30.45 4.28
N ARG A 30 -11.47 -30.15 5.46
CA ARG A 30 -12.85 -30.49 5.81
C ARG A 30 -13.68 -29.23 5.61
N PHE A 31 -14.86 -29.37 5.02
CA PHE A 31 -15.80 -28.26 4.92
C PHE A 31 -16.21 -27.79 6.33
N ASP A 32 -16.19 -26.49 6.50
CA ASP A 32 -16.64 -25.80 7.69
C ASP A 32 -17.56 -24.64 7.26
N HIS A 33 -18.69 -24.48 7.92
CA HIS A 33 -19.66 -23.43 7.61
C HIS A 33 -19.04 -22.04 7.71
N ASP A 34 -18.18 -21.85 8.71
CA ASP A 34 -17.44 -20.59 8.90
C ASP A 34 -16.49 -20.29 7.72
N GLN A 35 -15.93 -21.33 7.09
CA GLN A 35 -15.09 -21.17 5.89
C GLN A 35 -15.89 -20.74 4.66
N ARG A 36 -17.12 -21.24 4.48
CA ARG A 36 -18.00 -20.83 3.38
C ARG A 36 -18.38 -19.35 3.51
N GLU A 37 -18.75 -18.92 4.72
CA GLU A 37 -19.03 -17.52 4.98
C GLU A 37 -17.80 -16.63 4.77
N ALA A 38 -16.61 -17.08 5.17
CA ALA A 38 -15.36 -16.35 4.95
C ALA A 38 -15.04 -16.21 3.45
N VAL A 39 -15.22 -17.26 2.66
CA VAL A 39 -15.03 -17.22 1.19
C VAL A 39 -16.05 -16.31 0.54
N THR A 40 -17.33 -16.40 0.95
CA THR A 40 -18.39 -15.54 0.41
C THR A 40 -18.16 -14.08 0.76
N ARG A 41 -17.84 -13.77 2.02
CA ARG A 41 -17.51 -12.40 2.47
C ARG A 41 -16.34 -11.83 1.67
N ARG A 42 -15.31 -12.64 1.45
CA ARG A 42 -14.15 -12.24 0.68
C ARG A 42 -14.52 -11.91 -0.78
N PHE A 43 -15.28 -12.78 -1.45
CA PHE A 43 -15.72 -12.52 -2.83
C PHE A 43 -16.58 -11.25 -2.94
N VAL A 44 -17.45 -11.02 -1.97
CA VAL A 44 -18.26 -9.79 -1.89
C VAL A 44 -17.35 -8.58 -1.69
N MET A 45 -16.37 -8.67 -0.78
CA MET A 45 -15.40 -7.61 -0.52
C MET A 45 -14.55 -7.30 -1.75
N GLU A 46 -14.01 -8.32 -2.42
CA GLU A 46 -13.21 -8.17 -3.64
C GLU A 46 -14.00 -7.48 -4.76
N THR A 47 -15.25 -7.91 -4.98
CA THR A 47 -16.12 -7.32 -5.99
C THR A 47 -16.47 -5.87 -5.65
N ALA A 48 -16.75 -5.58 -4.39
CA ALA A 48 -17.03 -4.22 -3.92
C ALA A 48 -15.80 -3.32 -4.04
N LEU A 49 -14.62 -3.81 -3.65
CA LEU A 49 -13.37 -3.07 -3.76
C LEU A 49 -13.01 -2.76 -5.22
N GLN A 50 -13.19 -3.72 -6.12
CA GLN A 50 -12.96 -3.51 -7.55
C GLN A 50 -13.82 -2.36 -8.10
N ARG A 51 -15.10 -2.29 -7.69
CA ARG A 51 -16.00 -1.18 -8.05
C ARG A 51 -15.56 0.12 -7.41
N ALA A 52 -15.25 0.11 -6.12
CA ALA A 52 -14.80 1.31 -5.40
C ALA A 52 -13.55 1.95 -6.03
N ILE A 53 -12.61 1.13 -6.50
CA ILE A 53 -11.42 1.60 -7.24
C ILE A 53 -11.84 2.24 -8.59
N ALA A 54 -12.77 1.61 -9.31
CA ALA A 54 -13.24 2.10 -10.61
C ALA A 54 -14.07 3.39 -10.50
N ASP A 55 -14.91 3.47 -9.46
CA ASP A 55 -15.84 4.58 -9.23
C ASP A 55 -15.24 5.73 -8.41
N ASP A 56 -13.92 5.70 -8.14
CA ASP A 56 -13.16 6.72 -7.40
C ASP A 56 -13.61 6.93 -5.94
N GLU A 57 -14.08 5.85 -5.28
CA GLU A 57 -14.54 5.88 -3.89
C GLU A 57 -13.40 5.76 -2.87
N ILE A 58 -12.18 5.41 -3.33
CA ILE A 58 -11.01 5.33 -2.46
C ILE A 58 -10.49 6.74 -2.18
N ASP A 59 -10.45 7.08 -0.90
CA ASP A 59 -9.91 8.35 -0.43
C ASP A 59 -8.63 8.15 0.41
N VAL A 60 -8.00 9.25 0.81
CA VAL A 60 -6.77 9.28 1.59
C VAL A 60 -6.92 10.27 2.75
N HIS A 61 -6.61 9.78 3.96
CA HIS A 61 -6.39 10.68 5.09
C HIS A 61 -4.90 10.97 5.24
N LEU A 62 -4.59 12.21 5.58
CA LEU A 62 -3.22 12.66 5.77
C LEU A 62 -2.91 12.74 7.27
N GLN A 63 -1.99 11.92 7.74
CA GLN A 63 -1.48 11.98 9.10
C GLN A 63 -0.19 12.81 9.13
N PRO A 64 -0.11 13.89 9.94
CA PRO A 64 1.08 14.71 10.00
C PRO A 64 2.26 13.96 10.64
N VAL A 65 3.44 14.11 10.03
CA VAL A 65 4.73 13.66 10.54
C VAL A 65 5.49 14.87 11.05
N LEU A 66 5.91 14.84 12.30
CA LEU A 66 6.59 15.95 12.95
C LEU A 66 8.10 15.73 13.03
N SER A 67 8.85 16.78 12.85
CA SER A 67 10.28 16.84 13.16
C SER A 67 10.47 16.92 14.67
N VAL A 68 11.16 15.94 15.24
CA VAL A 68 11.40 15.88 16.71
C VAL A 68 12.21 17.07 17.24
N PRO A 69 13.24 17.57 16.53
CA PRO A 69 14.07 18.65 17.03
C PRO A 69 13.34 19.99 17.25
N ASP A 70 12.36 20.30 16.42
CA ASP A 70 11.71 21.62 16.38
C ASP A 70 10.17 21.56 16.41
N GLY A 71 9.58 20.37 16.41
CA GLY A 71 8.12 20.18 16.43
C GLY A 71 7.41 20.65 15.15
N THR A 72 8.13 20.95 14.09
CA THR A 72 7.53 21.39 12.82
C THR A 72 6.99 20.20 12.01
N ILE A 73 6.05 20.45 11.10
CA ILE A 73 5.54 19.44 10.18
C ILE A 73 6.61 19.15 9.12
N ALA A 74 7.17 17.93 9.15
CA ALA A 74 8.13 17.44 8.17
C ALA A 74 7.43 16.88 6.91
N GLY A 75 6.21 16.41 7.06
CA GLY A 75 5.44 15.79 5.98
C GLY A 75 4.11 15.21 6.46
N PHE A 76 3.53 14.37 5.60
CA PHE A 76 2.31 13.63 5.90
C PHE A 76 2.48 12.18 5.46
N GLU A 77 1.90 11.26 6.21
CA GLU A 77 1.65 9.90 5.77
C GLU A 77 0.25 9.81 5.16
N ALA A 78 0.17 9.22 3.99
CA ALA A 78 -1.06 9.01 3.25
C ALA A 78 -1.66 7.64 3.60
N LEU A 79 -2.80 7.65 4.23
CA LEU A 79 -3.49 6.46 4.72
C LEU A 79 -4.77 6.23 3.93
N ALA A 80 -4.83 5.17 3.15
CA ALA A 80 -5.98 4.82 2.34
C ALA A 80 -7.25 4.65 3.21
N ARG A 81 -8.37 5.11 2.67
CA ARG A 81 -9.70 5.04 3.29
C ARG A 81 -10.74 4.61 2.27
N TRP A 82 -11.63 3.74 2.70
CA TRP A 82 -12.77 3.32 1.89
C TRP A 82 -14.03 3.25 2.76
N GLY A 83 -14.80 4.32 2.75
CA GLY A 83 -15.99 4.45 3.60
C GLY A 83 -15.70 4.12 5.06
N LEU A 84 -16.44 3.14 5.60
CA LEU A 84 -16.28 2.63 6.97
C LEU A 84 -15.50 1.31 7.03
N VAL A 85 -14.99 0.80 5.90
CA VAL A 85 -14.24 -0.46 5.84
C VAL A 85 -12.85 -0.25 6.43
N SER A 86 -12.42 -1.18 7.30
CA SER A 86 -11.08 -1.12 7.90
C SER A 86 -9.98 -1.24 6.85
N PRO A 87 -8.94 -0.38 6.88
CA PRO A 87 -7.78 -0.53 6.02
C PRO A 87 -7.15 -1.92 6.08
N THR A 88 -7.03 -2.50 7.26
CA THR A 88 -6.48 -3.85 7.43
C THR A 88 -7.28 -4.90 6.63
N GLU A 89 -8.61 -4.74 6.52
CA GLU A 89 -9.47 -5.69 5.83
C GLU A 89 -9.39 -5.52 4.30
N PHE A 90 -9.56 -4.29 3.79
CA PHE A 90 -9.58 -4.11 2.34
C PHE A 90 -8.19 -4.16 1.70
N VAL A 91 -7.13 -3.76 2.41
CA VAL A 91 -5.75 -3.88 1.91
C VAL A 91 -5.36 -5.35 1.82
N ALA A 92 -5.65 -6.17 2.86
CA ALA A 92 -5.41 -7.61 2.80
C ALA A 92 -6.17 -8.28 1.64
N THR A 93 -7.44 -7.89 1.40
CA THR A 93 -8.22 -8.36 0.25
C THR A 93 -7.58 -7.94 -1.07
N ALA A 94 -7.12 -6.69 -1.17
CA ALA A 94 -6.45 -6.17 -2.36
C ALA A 94 -5.15 -6.92 -2.66
N GLU A 95 -4.34 -7.20 -1.63
CA GLU A 95 -3.11 -7.97 -1.79
C GLU A 95 -3.38 -9.40 -2.25
N GLU A 96 -4.36 -10.08 -1.66
CA GLU A 96 -4.68 -11.45 -2.03
C GLU A 96 -5.27 -11.57 -3.44
N SER A 97 -6.10 -10.61 -3.87
CA SER A 97 -6.77 -10.61 -5.19
C SER A 97 -5.90 -9.98 -6.31
N GLY A 98 -4.83 -9.26 -5.99
CA GLY A 98 -4.05 -8.48 -6.95
C GLY A 98 -4.61 -7.09 -7.22
N LEU A 99 -5.72 -6.70 -6.58
CA LEU A 99 -6.28 -5.35 -6.67
C LEU A 99 -5.39 -4.30 -6.00
N ILE A 100 -4.35 -4.72 -5.26
CA ILE A 100 -3.41 -3.80 -4.61
C ILE A 100 -2.69 -2.91 -5.64
N VAL A 101 -2.43 -3.38 -6.84
CA VAL A 101 -1.78 -2.59 -7.90
C VAL A 101 -2.65 -1.41 -8.37
N PRO A 102 -3.93 -1.59 -8.78
CA PRO A 102 -4.79 -0.47 -9.10
C PRO A 102 -5.17 0.37 -7.87
N LEU A 103 -5.29 -0.24 -6.68
CA LEU A 103 -5.54 0.48 -5.44
C LEU A 103 -4.37 1.42 -5.11
N GLY A 104 -3.13 0.94 -5.13
CA GLY A 104 -1.94 1.74 -4.86
C GLY A 104 -1.76 2.89 -5.86
N ALA A 105 -2.05 2.63 -7.14
CA ALA A 105 -2.04 3.69 -8.15
C ALA A 105 -3.04 4.80 -7.82
N ARG A 106 -4.25 4.44 -7.34
CA ARG A 106 -5.28 5.42 -6.94
C ARG A 106 -4.88 6.17 -5.67
N VAL A 107 -4.33 5.48 -4.68
CA VAL A 107 -3.83 6.09 -3.44
C VAL A 107 -2.70 7.07 -3.74
N LEU A 108 -1.74 6.72 -4.58
CA LEU A 108 -0.65 7.61 -5.00
C LEU A 108 -1.19 8.86 -5.69
N ASP A 109 -2.05 8.71 -6.70
CA ASP A 109 -2.64 9.82 -7.43
C ASP A 109 -3.39 10.78 -6.50
N ARG A 110 -4.25 10.24 -5.61
CA ARG A 110 -5.00 11.04 -4.63
C ARG A 110 -4.08 11.77 -3.66
N SER A 111 -3.03 11.09 -3.19
CA SER A 111 -2.04 11.65 -2.26
C SER A 111 -1.30 12.85 -2.89
N LEU A 112 -0.86 12.71 -4.13
CA LEU A 112 -0.18 13.79 -4.86
C LEU A 112 -1.12 14.93 -5.22
N SER A 113 -2.39 14.64 -5.52
CA SER A 113 -3.42 15.66 -5.70
C SER A 113 -3.60 16.51 -4.43
N TYR A 114 -3.68 15.89 -3.25
CA TYR A 114 -3.78 16.63 -2.00
C TYR A 114 -2.53 17.46 -1.72
N LEU A 115 -1.33 16.94 -1.98
CA LEU A 115 -0.09 17.67 -1.81
C LEU A 115 -0.02 18.88 -2.76
N SER A 116 -0.40 18.72 -4.02
CA SER A 116 -0.45 19.81 -5.00
C SER A 116 -1.44 20.91 -4.59
N ARG A 117 -2.64 20.53 -4.11
CA ARG A 117 -3.64 21.48 -3.59
C ARG A 117 -3.15 22.21 -2.34
N LEU A 118 -2.47 21.52 -1.43
CA LEU A 118 -1.85 22.13 -0.26
C LEU A 118 -0.82 23.19 -0.67
N ASP A 119 0.04 22.87 -1.63
CA ASP A 119 1.04 23.82 -2.15
C ASP A 119 0.39 25.06 -2.77
N GLN A 120 -0.65 24.88 -3.56
CA GLN A 120 -1.39 26.00 -4.16
C GLN A 120 -2.01 26.89 -3.07
N HIS A 121 -2.61 26.27 -2.05
CA HIS A 121 -3.20 27.00 -0.94
C HIS A 121 -2.16 27.79 -0.16
N LEU A 122 -1.03 27.18 0.19
CA LEU A 122 0.06 27.84 0.91
C LEU A 122 0.67 29.00 0.11
N ARG A 123 0.83 28.81 -1.20
CA ARG A 123 1.29 29.90 -2.09
C ARG A 123 0.29 31.07 -2.08
N SER A 124 -1.01 30.80 -2.07
CA SER A 124 -2.04 31.86 -2.05
C SER A 124 -2.05 32.66 -0.74
N LEU A 125 -1.60 32.07 0.37
CA LEU A 125 -1.48 32.74 1.68
C LEU A 125 -0.14 33.47 1.87
N THR A 126 0.84 33.23 1.00
CA THR A 126 2.19 33.78 1.13
C THR A 126 2.27 35.12 0.39
N PRO A 127 2.68 36.24 1.05
CA PRO A 127 2.84 37.52 0.39
C PRO A 127 3.85 37.43 -0.77
N PRO A 128 3.68 38.25 -1.83
CA PRO A 128 4.66 38.33 -2.92
C PRO A 128 6.08 38.62 -2.41
N GLY A 129 7.06 37.77 -2.81
CA GLY A 129 8.45 37.90 -2.39
C GLY A 129 8.82 37.24 -1.07
N SER A 130 7.87 36.59 -0.39
CA SER A 130 8.12 35.77 0.82
C SER A 130 8.26 34.31 0.48
N THR A 131 9.01 33.56 1.31
CA THR A 131 9.09 32.09 1.23
C THR A 131 7.85 31.47 1.88
N PRO A 132 7.20 30.47 1.28
CA PRO A 132 6.09 29.77 1.93
C PRO A 132 6.49 29.22 3.30
N PRO A 133 5.60 29.27 4.30
CA PRO A 133 5.91 28.87 5.68
C PRO A 133 6.19 27.37 5.87
N ILE A 134 5.87 26.52 4.90
CA ILE A 134 6.14 25.08 4.94
C ILE A 134 7.05 24.73 3.76
N PRO A 135 8.38 24.71 3.98
CA PRO A 135 9.31 24.33 2.93
C PRO A 135 9.18 22.82 2.64
N MET A 136 8.95 22.49 1.35
CA MET A 136 9.11 21.14 0.81
C MET A 136 8.43 20.02 1.60
N THR A 137 7.18 20.20 2.00
CA THR A 137 6.38 19.14 2.63
C THR A 137 6.45 17.85 1.82
N ARG A 138 6.81 16.75 2.47
CA ARG A 138 6.86 15.42 1.87
C ARG A 138 5.55 14.69 2.08
N ILE A 139 5.30 13.70 1.23
CA ILE A 139 4.20 12.76 1.41
C ILE A 139 4.75 11.35 1.39
N ALA A 140 4.41 10.57 2.41
CA ALA A 140 4.75 9.17 2.51
C ALA A 140 3.56 8.32 2.06
N VAL A 141 3.82 7.30 1.24
CA VAL A 141 2.81 6.39 0.70
C VAL A 141 3.30 4.96 0.91
N ASN A 142 2.46 4.13 1.49
CA ASN A 142 2.71 2.71 1.67
C ASN A 142 2.66 1.98 0.32
N VAL A 143 3.61 1.07 0.08
CA VAL A 143 3.73 0.29 -1.15
C VAL A 143 3.86 -1.19 -0.84
N SER A 144 3.02 -2.00 -1.49
CA SER A 144 3.07 -3.45 -1.40
C SER A 144 4.20 -4.04 -2.23
N GLY A 145 4.76 -5.17 -1.79
CA GLY A 145 5.71 -5.95 -2.57
C GLY A 145 5.17 -6.37 -3.95
N ARG A 146 3.85 -6.57 -4.06
CA ARG A 146 3.20 -6.88 -5.35
C ARG A 146 3.23 -5.73 -6.34
N GLU A 147 3.23 -4.50 -5.89
CA GLU A 147 3.38 -3.34 -6.77
C GLU A 147 4.82 -3.21 -7.28
N LEU A 148 5.80 -3.50 -6.43
CA LEU A 148 7.22 -3.39 -6.78
C LEU A 148 7.67 -4.43 -7.80
N VAL A 149 7.03 -5.59 -7.88
CA VAL A 149 7.32 -6.61 -8.91
C VAL A 149 6.70 -6.29 -10.26
N GLU A 150 5.80 -5.30 -10.34
CA GLU A 150 5.28 -4.81 -11.61
C GLU A 150 6.36 -4.01 -12.36
N PRO A 151 6.80 -4.46 -13.55
CA PRO A 151 7.92 -3.82 -14.26
C PRO A 151 7.68 -2.34 -14.58
N THR A 152 6.42 -1.92 -14.70
CA THR A 152 6.02 -0.54 -15.03
C THR A 152 5.79 0.33 -13.81
N PHE A 153 5.97 -0.18 -12.60
CA PHE A 153 5.71 0.57 -11.36
C PHE A 153 6.55 1.84 -11.24
N PRO A 154 7.89 1.81 -11.47
CA PRO A 154 8.71 3.02 -11.38
C PRO A 154 8.28 4.11 -12.37
N GLU A 155 8.11 3.74 -13.63
CA GLU A 155 7.74 4.67 -14.69
C GLU A 155 6.36 5.29 -14.44
N ARG A 156 5.40 4.50 -14.00
CA ARG A 156 4.06 4.98 -13.62
C ARG A 156 4.13 5.94 -12.43
N THR A 157 4.89 5.60 -11.39
CA THR A 157 5.08 6.46 -10.22
C THR A 157 5.68 7.82 -10.61
N LEU A 158 6.72 7.82 -11.45
CA LEU A 158 7.36 9.05 -11.90
C LEU A 158 6.45 9.86 -12.83
N ALA A 159 5.65 9.22 -13.67
CA ALA A 159 4.66 9.89 -14.51
C ALA A 159 3.59 10.57 -13.66
N THR A 160 3.03 9.89 -12.63
CA THR A 160 2.04 10.48 -11.73
C THR A 160 2.61 11.69 -10.97
N LEU A 161 3.88 11.63 -10.52
CA LEU A 161 4.56 12.77 -9.92
C LEU A 161 4.64 13.98 -10.88
N ALA A 162 4.98 13.71 -12.15
CA ALA A 162 5.07 14.74 -13.18
C ALA A 162 3.70 15.36 -13.48
N ASP A 163 2.63 14.55 -13.58
CA ASP A 163 1.26 15.00 -13.83
C ASP A 163 0.76 15.98 -12.74
N HIS A 164 1.16 15.77 -11.49
CA HIS A 164 0.85 16.65 -10.37
C HIS A 164 1.87 17.78 -10.15
N ALA A 165 2.90 17.88 -10.99
CA ALA A 165 4.02 18.83 -10.86
C ALA A 165 4.73 18.75 -9.48
N ILE A 166 4.84 17.54 -8.92
CA ILE A 166 5.52 17.26 -7.64
C ILE A 166 6.92 16.71 -7.93
N ALA A 167 7.94 17.31 -7.30
CA ALA A 167 9.31 16.83 -7.42
C ALA A 167 9.45 15.43 -6.75
N PRO A 168 10.18 14.47 -7.36
CA PRO A 168 10.36 13.12 -6.78
C PRO A 168 10.92 13.13 -5.36
N SER A 169 11.74 14.09 -4.98
CA SER A 169 12.29 14.25 -3.62
C SER A 169 11.25 14.55 -2.53
N ARG A 170 10.02 14.81 -2.94
CA ARG A 170 8.89 15.04 -2.03
C ARG A 170 8.05 13.78 -1.78
N LEU A 171 8.28 12.71 -2.54
CA LEU A 171 7.66 11.41 -2.31
C LEU A 171 8.56 10.55 -1.43
N VAL A 172 7.95 9.93 -0.42
CA VAL A 172 8.54 8.87 0.39
C VAL A 172 7.72 7.61 0.12
N LEU A 173 8.36 6.53 -0.27
CA LEU A 173 7.71 5.22 -0.36
C LEU A 173 8.04 4.41 0.88
N GLU A 174 7.01 3.95 1.57
CA GLU A 174 7.11 3.12 2.77
C GLU A 174 6.93 1.66 2.39
N LEU A 175 7.91 0.85 2.72
CA LEU A 175 8.02 -0.55 2.34
C LEU A 175 8.02 -1.41 3.59
N THR A 176 7.23 -2.45 3.64
CA THR A 176 7.32 -3.41 4.75
C THR A 176 8.59 -4.25 4.66
N GLU A 177 9.05 -4.78 5.80
CA GLU A 177 10.25 -5.62 5.88
C GLU A 177 10.19 -6.85 4.95
N SER A 178 9.01 -7.40 4.71
CA SER A 178 8.79 -8.55 3.82
C SER A 178 9.22 -8.30 2.37
N VAL A 179 9.19 -7.06 1.90
CA VAL A 179 9.66 -6.67 0.56
C VAL A 179 11.15 -6.96 0.38
N LEU A 180 11.95 -6.80 1.43
CA LEU A 180 13.39 -7.04 1.38
C LEU A 180 13.78 -8.51 1.28
N ILE A 181 12.85 -9.42 1.59
CA ILE A 181 13.06 -10.88 1.48
C ILE A 181 12.95 -11.31 0.01
N ASP A 182 12.18 -10.57 -0.80
CA ASP A 182 12.09 -10.82 -2.25
C ASP A 182 13.40 -10.39 -2.91
N THR A 183 14.17 -11.38 -3.36
CA THR A 183 15.48 -11.14 -3.99
C THR A 183 15.37 -10.99 -5.51
N SER A 184 14.20 -10.66 -6.06
CA SER A 184 14.00 -10.52 -7.50
C SER A 184 14.77 -9.31 -8.05
N ASP A 185 15.38 -9.48 -9.23
CA ASP A 185 16.07 -8.39 -9.93
C ASP A 185 15.11 -7.27 -10.31
N VAL A 186 13.80 -7.56 -10.42
CA VAL A 186 12.75 -6.57 -10.72
C VAL A 186 12.58 -5.60 -9.58
N VAL A 187 12.46 -6.09 -8.33
CA VAL A 187 12.35 -5.23 -7.13
C VAL A 187 13.59 -4.36 -6.97
N ASP A 188 14.79 -4.95 -7.07
CA ASP A 188 16.05 -4.19 -6.95
C ASP A 188 16.14 -3.07 -8.01
N ARG A 189 15.77 -3.37 -9.26
CA ARG A 189 15.73 -2.38 -10.33
C ARG A 189 14.69 -1.28 -10.03
N SER A 190 13.48 -1.64 -9.62
CA SER A 190 12.41 -0.69 -9.30
C SER A 190 12.84 0.30 -8.23
N LEU A 191 13.42 -0.20 -7.13
CA LEU A 191 13.90 0.63 -6.03
C LEU A 191 15.03 1.57 -6.46
N ARG A 192 16.00 1.08 -7.27
CA ARG A 192 17.10 1.92 -7.78
C ARG A 192 16.60 3.02 -8.71
N VAL A 193 15.73 2.71 -9.67
CA VAL A 193 15.16 3.71 -10.60
C VAL A 193 14.46 4.83 -9.85
N LEU A 194 13.63 4.49 -8.86
CA LEU A 194 12.91 5.47 -8.05
C LEU A 194 13.86 6.33 -7.20
N ARG A 195 14.85 5.72 -6.56
CA ARG A 195 15.84 6.44 -5.77
C ARG A 195 16.72 7.36 -6.62
N ASP A 196 17.18 6.88 -7.77
CA ASP A 196 18.01 7.67 -8.70
C ASP A 196 17.24 8.90 -9.23
N ALA A 197 15.92 8.79 -9.35
CA ALA A 197 15.03 9.91 -9.65
C ALA A 197 14.83 10.87 -8.45
N GLY A 198 15.25 10.49 -7.24
CA GLY A 198 15.16 11.31 -6.02
C GLY A 198 14.02 10.94 -5.06
N VAL A 199 13.26 9.87 -5.31
CA VAL A 199 12.26 9.35 -4.36
C VAL A 199 12.96 8.77 -3.13
N SER A 200 12.48 9.08 -1.93
CA SER A 200 13.00 8.48 -0.69
C SER A 200 12.35 7.14 -0.41
N LEU A 201 13.15 6.17 0.04
CA LEU A 201 12.70 4.82 0.37
C LEU A 201 12.86 4.59 1.88
N VAL A 202 11.78 4.26 2.56
CA VAL A 202 11.74 4.05 4.02
C VAL A 202 11.20 2.66 4.30
N LEU A 203 11.83 1.96 5.23
CA LEU A 203 11.36 0.67 5.70
C LEU A 203 10.42 0.88 6.90
N ASP A 204 9.20 0.38 6.79
CA ASP A 204 8.19 0.44 7.84
C ASP A 204 8.12 -0.85 8.66
N ASP A 205 7.54 -0.75 9.87
CA ASP A 205 7.38 -1.83 10.84
C ASP A 205 8.69 -2.55 11.20
N PHE A 206 9.82 -1.82 11.18
CA PHE A 206 11.14 -2.41 11.43
C PHE A 206 11.23 -2.99 12.85
N GLY A 207 11.60 -4.27 12.91
CA GLY A 207 11.81 -5.02 14.16
C GLY A 207 10.72 -6.03 14.49
N THR A 208 9.61 -6.08 13.75
CA THR A 208 8.54 -7.06 13.98
C THR A 208 8.78 -8.42 13.30
N GLY A 209 9.78 -8.50 12.40
CA GLY A 209 10.06 -9.66 11.56
C GLY A 209 11.51 -10.17 11.67
N TYR A 210 11.96 -10.84 10.62
CA TYR A 210 13.32 -11.36 10.47
C TYR A 210 14.29 -10.25 10.05
N SER A 211 14.40 -9.19 10.87
CA SER A 211 15.27 -8.04 10.60
C SER A 211 16.73 -8.45 10.48
N SER A 212 17.16 -8.87 9.30
CA SER A 212 18.57 -9.03 9.03
C SER A 212 19.15 -7.71 8.51
N ILE A 213 19.95 -7.05 9.31
CA ILE A 213 20.75 -5.86 8.92
C ILE A 213 21.51 -6.11 7.59
N ALA A 214 21.74 -7.38 7.23
CA ALA A 214 22.36 -7.75 5.98
C ALA A 214 21.51 -7.32 4.75
N TYR A 215 20.19 -7.34 4.84
CA TYR A 215 19.31 -6.89 3.74
C TYR A 215 19.31 -5.37 3.56
N LEU A 216 19.43 -4.59 4.64
CA LEU A 216 19.55 -3.14 4.56
C LEU A 216 20.79 -2.68 3.76
N ARG A 217 21.86 -3.49 3.73
CA ARG A 217 23.06 -3.18 2.94
C ARG A 217 22.86 -3.39 1.43
N ARG A 218 21.88 -4.20 1.04
CA ARG A 218 21.62 -4.53 -0.36
C ARG A 218 20.76 -3.47 -1.06
N TYR A 219 19.75 -2.97 -0.36
CA TYR A 219 18.77 -2.07 -0.91
C TYR A 219 19.06 -0.61 -0.57
N PRO A 220 18.73 0.33 -1.44
CA PRO A 220 19.04 1.74 -1.25
C PRO A 220 18.01 2.42 -0.32
N ILE A 221 17.93 1.98 0.93
CA ILE A 221 16.99 2.49 1.95
C ILE A 221 17.55 3.75 2.59
N ASP A 222 16.73 4.80 2.69
CA ASP A 222 17.07 6.11 3.22
C ASP A 222 16.69 6.29 4.70
N GLY A 223 15.73 5.50 5.20
CA GLY A 223 15.24 5.62 6.58
C GLY A 223 14.51 4.37 7.08
N LEU A 224 14.27 4.34 8.40
CA LEU A 224 13.56 3.28 9.09
C LEU A 224 12.45 3.91 9.94
N LYS A 225 11.25 3.30 9.94
CA LYS A 225 10.19 3.55 10.91
C LYS A 225 10.14 2.38 11.88
N LEU A 226 10.20 2.68 13.16
CA LEU A 226 10.09 1.67 14.22
C LEU A 226 8.61 1.40 14.47
N ASP A 227 8.26 0.13 14.63
CA ASP A 227 6.91 -0.25 15.06
C ASP A 227 6.60 0.26 16.46
N ASN A 228 5.32 0.53 16.74
CA ASN A 228 4.84 1.05 18.02
C ASN A 228 5.04 0.09 19.22
N SER A 229 5.49 -1.13 18.99
CA SER A 229 5.79 -2.12 20.05
C SER A 229 7.14 -1.90 20.73
N TYR A 230 7.96 -0.92 20.28
CA TYR A 230 9.26 -0.56 20.82
C TYR A 230 9.21 0.63 21.77
#